data_99d5ecb6d3799c24e5657c161de0a9ed
#
_entry.id   99d5ecb6d3799c24e5657c161de0a9ed
#
_cell.length_a   1.000
_cell.length_b   1.000
_cell.length_c   1.000
_cell.angle_alpha   90.00
_cell.angle_beta   90.00
_cell.angle_gamma   90.00
#
_symmetry.space_group_name_H-M   'P 1'
#
loop_
_entity.id
_entity.type
_entity.pdbx_description
1 polymer ?
#
loop_
_entity_poly.entity_id
_entity_poly.type
_entity_poly.pdbx_seq_one_letter_code
_entity_poly.pdbx_strand_id
1 'polypeptide(L)'
;MRKVAVILSVSVLLLMSLSSAIQEAGQLNTEQVEMRASNDVPDPLHLVDDSMFAETVNGMDYDDSGNLYYGGSLCGRSSTDISTTFECELTSESGTESTLSFTPSYVAVMDNEGNRIAAHLFHSGYGDRIDEIIVLENGDILVAGGFCWLSNECYFQGDGMLLEAPGRNLDAFVFRMNPSGEVIWSRAFWSAGNDLIHSLDEGPNGEIYLQGTFCADATGSGCRLNSVEGVEGPLTKGGSDIFIGKLTSDGSLDWVKTLGSSTE
;
A
#
# COMPACT_ATOMS: atom_id res chain seq x y z
N MET A 1 22.00 16.94 46.74
CA MET A 1 21.56 18.24 46.18
C MET A 1 22.28 18.71 44.88
N ARG A 2 23.37 18.06 44.41
CA ARG A 2 24.09 18.44 43.20
C ARG A 2 23.51 17.86 41.87
N LYS A 3 22.67 16.80 41.93
CA LYS A 3 22.11 16.17 40.73
C LYS A 3 20.85 16.85 40.19
N VAL A 4 20.13 17.62 40.98
CA VAL A 4 18.91 18.31 40.55
C VAL A 4 19.23 19.60 39.78
N ALA A 5 20.35 20.27 40.12
CA ALA A 5 20.75 21.50 39.42
C ALA A 5 21.24 21.28 37.96
N VAL A 6 21.81 20.09 37.67
CA VAL A 6 22.31 19.77 36.33
C VAL A 6 21.16 19.44 35.40
N ILE A 7 20.08 18.79 35.88
CA ILE A 7 18.89 18.47 35.03
C ILE A 7 18.11 19.74 34.71
N LEU A 8 18.02 20.70 35.63
CA LEU A 8 17.35 21.98 35.33
C LEU A 8 18.13 22.84 34.32
N SER A 9 19.46 22.81 34.35
CA SER A 9 20.28 23.58 33.41
C SER A 9 20.21 23.02 31.97
N VAL A 10 20.12 21.70 31.80
CA VAL A 10 19.97 21.06 30.48
C VAL A 10 18.59 21.32 29.93
N SER A 11 17.54 21.27 30.75
CA SER A 11 16.16 21.55 30.29
C SER A 11 15.97 23.02 29.91
N VAL A 12 16.59 23.95 30.60
CA VAL A 12 16.53 25.39 30.26
C VAL A 12 17.33 25.69 28.98
N LEU A 13 18.48 25.05 28.77
CA LEU A 13 19.23 25.17 27.52
C LEU A 13 18.48 24.57 26.30
N LEU A 14 17.78 23.43 26.49
CA LEU A 14 16.95 22.85 25.41
C LEU A 14 15.75 23.76 25.08
N LEU A 15 15.12 24.37 26.07
CA LEU A 15 14.01 25.30 25.86
C LEU A 15 14.48 26.61 25.20
N MET A 16 15.69 27.07 25.48
CA MET A 16 16.26 28.25 24.82
C MET A 16 16.66 27.94 23.36
N SER A 17 17.15 26.74 23.07
CA SER A 17 17.42 26.34 21.68
C SER A 17 16.16 26.12 20.86
N LEU A 18 15.07 25.61 21.47
CA LEU A 18 13.77 25.55 20.78
C LEU A 18 13.16 26.94 20.56
N SER A 19 13.28 27.87 21.49
CA SER A 19 12.74 29.22 21.34
C SER A 19 13.50 30.02 20.27
N SER A 20 14.81 29.84 20.12
CA SER A 20 15.57 30.48 19.03
C SER A 20 15.25 29.86 17.67
N ALA A 21 15.04 28.53 17.58
CA ALA A 21 14.64 27.87 16.36
C ALA A 21 13.21 28.29 15.93
N ILE A 22 12.30 28.47 16.89
CA ILE A 22 10.94 28.99 16.60
C ILE A 22 10.99 30.47 16.18
N GLN A 23 11.93 31.26 16.71
CA GLN A 23 12.09 32.67 16.35
C GLN A 23 12.77 32.87 15.00
N GLU A 24 13.69 31.98 14.60
CA GLU A 24 14.21 31.91 13.23
C GLU A 24 13.17 31.40 12.24
N ALA A 25 12.35 30.43 12.62
CA ALA A 25 11.22 29.96 11.79
C ALA A 25 10.12 31.03 11.64
N GLY A 26 10.00 31.97 12.60
CA GLY A 26 9.04 33.08 12.54
C GLY A 26 9.54 34.29 11.72
N GLN A 27 10.82 34.30 11.33
CA GLN A 27 11.40 35.30 10.41
C GLN A 27 11.68 34.76 9.00
N LEU A 28 11.29 33.51 8.71
CA LEU A 28 11.08 33.11 7.32
C LEU A 28 9.95 33.99 6.81
N ASN A 29 10.38 35.00 6.04
CA ASN A 29 9.54 35.87 5.26
C ASN A 29 8.31 35.07 4.82
N THR A 30 7.13 35.66 5.03
CA THR A 30 5.93 35.39 4.25
C THR A 30 6.08 35.96 2.84
N GLU A 31 7.21 35.80 2.17
CA GLU A 31 7.19 35.59 0.76
C GLU A 31 6.37 34.32 0.58
N GLN A 32 5.12 34.51 0.24
CA GLN A 32 4.28 33.55 -0.35
C GLN A 32 5.18 32.68 -1.22
N VAL A 33 5.38 31.42 -0.82
CA VAL A 33 5.55 30.37 -1.78
C VAL A 33 4.21 30.41 -2.52
N GLU A 34 4.06 31.36 -3.47
CA GLU A 34 3.22 31.11 -4.61
C GLU A 34 3.83 29.82 -5.16
N MET A 35 3.20 28.70 -4.83
CA MET A 35 3.24 27.56 -5.74
C MET A 35 2.70 28.16 -7.04
N ARG A 36 3.60 28.65 -7.86
CA ARG A 36 3.31 28.83 -9.26
C ARG A 36 3.00 27.43 -9.73
N ALA A 37 1.71 27.13 -9.79
CA ALA A 37 1.24 26.19 -10.76
C ALA A 37 1.80 26.73 -12.08
N SER A 38 2.97 26.25 -12.49
CA SER A 38 3.42 26.44 -13.86
C SER A 38 2.37 25.70 -14.66
N ASN A 39 1.69 26.40 -15.55
CA ASN A 39 0.70 25.81 -16.45
C ASN A 39 1.31 24.79 -17.42
N ASP A 40 2.55 24.39 -17.21
CA ASP A 40 3.34 23.46 -18.02
C ASP A 40 3.80 22.20 -17.23
N VAL A 41 3.46 22.07 -15.95
CA VAL A 41 3.58 20.79 -15.27
C VAL A 41 2.36 19.98 -15.69
N PRO A 42 2.51 18.84 -16.38
CA PRO A 42 1.40 17.93 -16.60
C PRO A 42 0.79 17.67 -15.23
N ASP A 43 -0.51 17.84 -15.10
CA ASP A 43 -1.22 17.55 -13.85
C ASP A 43 -0.79 16.14 -13.40
N PRO A 44 -0.14 16.01 -12.22
CA PRO A 44 0.41 14.74 -11.79
C PRO A 44 -0.62 13.61 -11.74
N LEU A 45 -1.89 13.95 -11.76
CA LEU A 45 -3.03 13.06 -11.91
C LEU A 45 -3.94 13.67 -12.98
N HIS A 46 -3.60 13.52 -14.27
CA HIS A 46 -4.59 13.76 -15.30
C HIS A 46 -5.57 12.59 -15.29
N LEU A 47 -6.50 12.70 -14.38
CA LEU A 47 -7.71 11.90 -14.40
C LEU A 47 -8.56 12.45 -15.52
N VAL A 48 -8.87 11.59 -16.47
CA VAL A 48 -9.89 11.92 -17.46
C VAL A 48 -11.20 12.14 -16.73
N ASP A 49 -11.49 13.41 -16.50
CA ASP A 49 -12.77 13.99 -16.10
C ASP A 49 -13.52 13.20 -15.02
N ASP A 50 -13.33 13.50 -13.76
CA ASP A 50 -14.23 14.32 -13.03
C ASP A 50 -14.89 13.66 -11.81
N SER A 51 -15.55 14.40 -11.14
CA SER A 51 -16.48 14.39 -10.01
C SER A 51 -17.20 13.06 -9.65
N MET A 52 -16.93 11.94 -10.33
CA MET A 52 -17.57 10.64 -10.07
C MET A 52 -16.61 9.55 -9.58
N PHE A 53 -15.29 9.76 -9.63
CA PHE A 53 -14.30 8.77 -9.26
C PHE A 53 -13.52 9.21 -8.01
N ALA A 54 -13.16 8.27 -7.18
CA ALA A 54 -12.33 8.49 -6.02
C ALA A 54 -10.97 7.81 -6.25
N GLU A 55 -9.91 8.55 -6.05
CA GLU A 55 -8.55 8.05 -6.01
C GLU A 55 -8.05 8.04 -4.59
N THR A 56 -7.17 7.11 -4.29
CA THR A 56 -6.52 7.04 -3.00
C THR A 56 -5.01 6.90 -3.17
N VAL A 57 -4.26 7.47 -2.25
CA VAL A 57 -2.88 7.11 -1.96
C VAL A 57 -2.88 6.56 -0.55
N ASN A 58 -2.56 5.29 -0.39
CA ASN A 58 -2.60 4.63 0.91
C ASN A 58 -1.19 4.21 1.38
N GLY A 59 -0.32 3.78 0.46
CA GLY A 59 1.06 3.41 0.76
C GLY A 59 2.05 4.33 0.06
N MET A 60 3.14 4.69 0.74
CA MET A 60 4.25 5.43 0.14
C MET A 60 5.54 5.22 0.91
N ASP A 61 6.65 5.17 0.18
CA ASP A 61 8.00 5.12 0.71
C ASP A 61 8.99 5.68 -0.33
N TYR A 62 10.23 5.93 0.04
CA TYR A 62 11.22 6.55 -0.83
C TYR A 62 12.54 5.74 -0.85
N ASP A 63 13.23 5.77 -1.99
CA ASP A 63 14.55 5.17 -2.13
C ASP A 63 15.67 6.12 -1.67
N ASP A 64 16.90 5.60 -1.61
CA ASP A 64 18.10 6.37 -1.25
C ASP A 64 18.43 7.52 -2.22
N SER A 65 17.85 7.51 -3.41
CA SER A 65 17.97 8.58 -4.41
C SER A 65 16.92 9.68 -4.22
N GLY A 66 15.95 9.47 -3.33
CA GLY A 66 14.85 10.38 -3.04
C GLY A 66 13.67 10.25 -4.01
N ASN A 67 13.61 9.18 -4.81
CA ASN A 67 12.42 8.88 -5.58
C ASN A 67 11.31 8.36 -4.65
N LEU A 68 10.12 8.92 -4.77
CA LEU A 68 8.94 8.54 -4.01
C LEU A 68 8.15 7.46 -4.77
N TYR A 69 7.99 6.30 -4.16
CA TYR A 69 7.06 5.25 -4.61
C TYR A 69 5.76 5.41 -3.86
N TYR A 70 4.65 5.46 -4.56
CA TYR A 70 3.33 5.63 -3.96
C TYR A 70 2.27 4.86 -4.72
N GLY A 71 1.21 4.47 -4.04
CA GLY A 71 0.15 3.69 -4.65
C GLY A 71 -1.15 3.66 -3.84
N GLY A 72 -2.17 3.17 -4.49
CA GLY A 72 -3.51 3.11 -3.96
C GLY A 72 -4.49 2.54 -4.98
N SER A 73 -5.67 3.15 -5.06
CA SER A 73 -6.72 2.78 -6.03
C SER A 73 -7.00 3.94 -6.96
N LEU A 74 -7.30 3.64 -8.21
CA LEU A 74 -7.75 4.58 -9.22
C LEU A 74 -9.21 4.35 -9.58
N CYS A 75 -9.87 5.38 -10.11
CA CYS A 75 -11.22 5.30 -10.68
C CYS A 75 -12.26 4.71 -9.71
N GLY A 76 -12.04 4.81 -8.41
CA GLY A 76 -12.94 4.27 -7.40
C GLY A 76 -14.29 4.95 -7.43
N ARG A 77 -15.37 4.19 -7.53
CA ARG A 77 -16.74 4.70 -7.52
C ARG A 77 -17.36 4.66 -6.14
N SER A 78 -18.18 5.65 -5.86
CA SER A 78 -19.11 5.62 -4.72
C SER A 78 -20.42 4.86 -5.02
N SER A 79 -20.55 4.25 -6.20
CA SER A 79 -21.75 3.58 -6.66
C SER A 79 -21.70 2.07 -6.39
N THR A 80 -22.82 1.51 -5.98
CA THR A 80 -23.03 0.06 -5.84
C THR A 80 -23.24 -0.67 -7.16
N ASP A 81 -23.20 0.03 -8.29
CA ASP A 81 -23.33 -0.57 -9.61
C ASP A 81 -21.98 -1.02 -10.14
N ILE A 82 -21.67 -2.29 -9.92
CA ILE A 82 -20.44 -2.98 -10.37
C ILE A 82 -20.55 -3.49 -11.82
N SER A 83 -21.65 -3.20 -12.53
CA SER A 83 -21.91 -3.75 -13.86
C SER A 83 -21.18 -3.03 -14.99
N THR A 84 -20.54 -1.89 -14.71
CA THR A 84 -19.85 -1.06 -15.71
C THR A 84 -18.37 -0.93 -15.37
N THR A 85 -17.52 -1.48 -16.23
CA THR A 85 -16.07 -1.20 -16.25
C THR A 85 -15.82 0.10 -17.02
N PHE A 86 -14.77 0.81 -16.62
CA PHE A 86 -14.33 2.05 -17.24
C PHE A 86 -12.90 1.90 -17.70
N GLU A 87 -12.53 2.67 -18.70
CA GLU A 87 -11.13 2.86 -19.04
C GLU A 87 -10.51 3.79 -18.01
N CYS A 88 -9.53 3.27 -17.27
CA CYS A 88 -8.73 4.00 -16.31
C CYS A 88 -7.33 4.18 -16.88
N GLU A 89 -6.84 5.40 -16.89
CA GLU A 89 -5.53 5.75 -17.43
C GLU A 89 -4.63 6.35 -16.36
N LEU A 90 -3.35 6.02 -16.43
CA LEU A 90 -2.31 6.61 -15.59
C LEU A 90 -1.12 7.01 -16.46
N THR A 91 -0.83 8.29 -16.51
CA THR A 91 0.24 8.85 -17.35
C THR A 91 1.49 9.16 -16.52
N SER A 92 2.67 8.86 -17.09
CA SER A 92 3.98 9.18 -16.55
C SER A 92 4.93 9.59 -17.69
N GLU A 93 6.17 9.93 -17.39
CA GLU A 93 7.20 10.16 -18.40
C GLU A 93 7.53 8.91 -19.22
N SER A 94 7.40 7.72 -18.62
CA SER A 94 7.58 6.44 -19.31
C SER A 94 6.44 6.09 -20.28
N GLY A 95 5.29 6.77 -20.20
CA GLY A 95 4.13 6.56 -21.06
C GLY A 95 2.81 6.59 -20.30
N THR A 96 1.75 6.19 -20.99
CA THR A 96 0.40 6.04 -20.44
C THR A 96 0.04 4.57 -20.38
N GLU A 97 -0.36 4.09 -19.20
CA GLU A 97 -1.00 2.79 -19.02
C GLU A 97 -2.51 2.96 -18.90
N SER A 98 -3.26 2.03 -19.46
CA SER A 98 -4.71 2.02 -19.35
C SER A 98 -5.26 0.61 -19.10
N THR A 99 -6.37 0.52 -18.40
CA THR A 99 -7.08 -0.73 -18.13
C THR A 99 -8.58 -0.52 -18.08
N LEU A 100 -9.33 -1.56 -18.44
CA LEU A 100 -10.78 -1.64 -18.23
C LEU A 100 -11.02 -2.38 -16.91
N SER A 101 -11.28 -1.63 -15.85
CA SER A 101 -11.53 -2.19 -14.51
C SER A 101 -12.56 -1.36 -13.77
N PHE A 102 -13.08 -1.92 -12.68
CA PHE A 102 -13.97 -1.20 -11.77
C PHE A 102 -13.20 -0.23 -10.87
N THR A 103 -12.13 -0.70 -10.25
CA THR A 103 -11.23 0.09 -9.40
C THR A 103 -9.85 -0.56 -9.43
N PRO A 104 -8.98 -0.26 -10.41
CA PRO A 104 -7.63 -0.80 -10.45
C PRO A 104 -6.77 -0.20 -9.35
N SER A 105 -5.74 -0.92 -8.94
CA SER A 105 -4.64 -0.40 -8.12
C SER A 105 -3.53 0.14 -9.01
N TYR A 106 -2.69 0.99 -8.44
CA TYR A 106 -1.53 1.53 -9.13
C TYR A 106 -0.32 1.66 -8.21
N VAL A 107 0.86 1.57 -8.79
CA VAL A 107 2.13 2.03 -8.22
C VAL A 107 2.70 3.09 -9.15
N ALA A 108 3.06 4.24 -8.61
CA ALA A 108 3.69 5.29 -9.37
C ALA A 108 4.98 5.75 -8.70
N VAL A 109 5.91 6.25 -9.49
CA VAL A 109 7.21 6.72 -9.04
C VAL A 109 7.37 8.18 -9.41
N MET A 110 7.71 8.99 -8.43
CA MET A 110 7.97 10.40 -8.57
C MET A 110 9.43 10.69 -8.21
N ASP A 111 10.12 11.46 -9.03
CA ASP A 111 11.47 11.89 -8.71
C ASP A 111 11.48 13.01 -7.64
N ASN A 112 12.66 13.40 -7.18
CA ASN A 112 12.85 14.44 -6.18
C ASN A 112 12.49 15.87 -6.69
N GLU A 113 12.21 16.02 -7.97
CA GLU A 113 11.75 17.26 -8.61
C GLU A 113 10.22 17.30 -8.73
N GLY A 114 9.53 16.19 -8.43
CA GLY A 114 8.09 16.05 -8.47
C GLY A 114 7.55 15.56 -9.81
N ASN A 115 8.41 15.07 -10.72
CA ASN A 115 7.95 14.48 -11.98
C ASN A 115 7.56 13.01 -11.77
N ARG A 116 6.44 12.59 -12.34
CA ARG A 116 6.07 11.16 -12.36
C ARG A 116 6.85 10.46 -13.46
N ILE A 117 7.92 9.76 -13.08
CA ILE A 117 8.85 9.11 -14.00
C ILE A 117 8.40 7.72 -14.44
N ALA A 118 7.59 7.02 -13.63
CA ALA A 118 7.00 5.73 -13.97
C ALA A 118 5.62 5.56 -13.33
N ALA A 119 4.82 4.68 -13.92
CA ALA A 119 3.52 4.28 -13.41
C ALA A 119 3.17 2.87 -13.89
N HIS A 120 2.52 2.09 -13.03
CA HIS A 120 2.17 0.69 -13.25
C HIS A 120 0.75 0.43 -12.78
N LEU A 121 -0.07 -0.20 -13.60
CA LEU A 121 -1.45 -0.55 -13.28
C LEU A 121 -1.58 -2.05 -12.97
N PHE A 122 -2.30 -2.34 -11.89
CA PHE A 122 -2.64 -3.70 -11.47
C PHE A 122 -4.16 -3.79 -11.31
N HIS A 123 -4.75 -4.86 -11.82
CA HIS A 123 -6.21 -4.96 -11.82
C HIS A 123 -6.71 -6.40 -11.80
N SER A 124 -7.88 -6.60 -11.23
CA SER A 124 -8.60 -7.88 -11.27
C SER A 124 -9.88 -7.81 -12.14
N GLY A 125 -10.21 -6.65 -12.65
CA GLY A 125 -11.51 -6.37 -13.26
C GLY A 125 -12.60 -6.00 -12.25
N TYR A 126 -12.27 -6.06 -10.96
CA TYR A 126 -13.13 -5.72 -9.82
C TYR A 126 -12.48 -4.64 -8.97
N GLY A 127 -12.84 -4.55 -7.68
CA GLY A 127 -12.22 -3.59 -6.77
C GLY A 127 -10.90 -4.11 -6.22
N ASP A 128 -9.85 -3.33 -6.42
CA ASP A 128 -8.50 -3.61 -5.96
C ASP A 128 -7.98 -2.42 -5.18
N ARG A 129 -7.07 -2.66 -4.22
CA ARG A 129 -6.46 -1.59 -3.44
C ARG A 129 -5.06 -1.96 -2.97
N ILE A 130 -4.16 -1.01 -3.05
CA ILE A 130 -2.89 -1.06 -2.33
C ILE A 130 -3.09 -0.37 -0.98
N ASP A 131 -2.58 -0.99 0.08
CA ASP A 131 -2.61 -0.46 1.45
C ASP A 131 -1.22 -0.07 1.95
N GLU A 132 -0.17 -0.75 1.48
CA GLU A 132 1.20 -0.52 1.92
C GLU A 132 2.20 -0.63 0.76
N ILE A 133 3.20 0.24 0.78
CA ILE A 133 4.39 0.18 -0.08
C ILE A 133 5.60 0.42 0.80
N ILE A 134 6.64 -0.41 0.67
CA ILE A 134 7.95 -0.17 1.27
C ILE A 134 9.06 -0.38 0.24
N VAL A 135 10.12 0.41 0.34
CA VAL A 135 11.34 0.26 -0.44
C VAL A 135 12.35 -0.53 0.41
N LEU A 136 12.83 -1.64 -0.13
CA LEU A 136 13.78 -2.53 0.54
C LEU A 136 15.20 -1.98 0.49
N GLU A 137 16.08 -2.45 1.39
CA GLU A 137 17.51 -2.06 1.41
C GLU A 137 18.23 -2.25 0.07
N ASN A 138 17.80 -3.21 -0.75
CA ASN A 138 18.39 -3.45 -2.07
C ASN A 138 17.75 -2.61 -3.20
N GLY A 139 16.79 -1.76 -2.88
CA GLY A 139 16.07 -0.88 -3.81
C GLY A 139 14.85 -1.51 -4.49
N ASP A 140 14.52 -2.78 -4.25
CA ASP A 140 13.26 -3.37 -4.72
C ASP A 140 12.10 -2.85 -3.87
N ILE A 141 10.90 -2.98 -4.40
CA ILE A 141 9.68 -2.45 -3.80
C ILE A 141 8.76 -3.61 -3.41
N LEU A 142 8.28 -3.61 -2.18
CA LEU A 142 7.16 -4.46 -1.75
C LEU A 142 5.87 -3.68 -1.77
N VAL A 143 4.84 -4.32 -2.29
CA VAL A 143 3.50 -3.76 -2.43
C VAL A 143 2.50 -4.76 -1.88
N ALA A 144 1.59 -4.32 -1.02
CA ALA A 144 0.56 -5.17 -0.43
C ALA A 144 -0.81 -4.48 -0.34
N GLY A 145 -1.85 -5.30 -0.25
CA GLY A 145 -3.21 -4.82 -0.13
C GLY A 145 -4.24 -5.94 -0.31
N GLY A 146 -5.31 -5.65 -1.04
CA GLY A 146 -6.37 -6.59 -1.37
C GLY A 146 -6.88 -6.44 -2.80
N PHE A 147 -7.40 -7.52 -3.37
CA PHE A 147 -7.89 -7.60 -4.74
C PHE A 147 -9.17 -8.43 -4.84
N CYS A 148 -9.89 -8.28 -5.96
CA CYS A 148 -11.07 -9.11 -6.25
C CYS A 148 -12.33 -8.82 -5.42
N TRP A 149 -12.53 -7.62 -4.96
CA TRP A 149 -13.75 -7.29 -4.21
C TRP A 149 -15.02 -7.64 -5.01
N LEU A 150 -15.89 -8.48 -4.43
CA LEU A 150 -17.18 -8.94 -5.00
C LEU A 150 -17.08 -9.95 -6.16
N SER A 151 -15.95 -10.59 -6.40
CA SER A 151 -15.83 -11.67 -7.39
C SER A 151 -15.94 -13.07 -6.79
N ASN A 152 -16.23 -14.06 -7.64
CA ASN A 152 -16.25 -15.48 -7.27
C ASN A 152 -14.95 -16.21 -7.65
N GLU A 153 -14.29 -15.76 -8.67
CA GLU A 153 -13.00 -16.23 -9.16
C GLU A 153 -12.40 -15.05 -9.91
N CYS A 154 -11.21 -14.65 -9.56
CA CYS A 154 -10.55 -13.58 -10.29
C CYS A 154 -9.03 -13.73 -10.33
N TYR A 155 -8.47 -12.95 -11.23
CA TYR A 155 -7.05 -12.91 -11.46
C TYR A 155 -6.61 -11.46 -11.29
N PHE A 156 -5.68 -11.24 -10.37
CA PHE A 156 -5.03 -9.95 -10.23
C PHE A 156 -3.78 -9.93 -11.11
N GLN A 157 -3.67 -8.98 -12.00
CA GLN A 157 -2.67 -8.94 -13.06
C GLN A 157 -2.12 -7.54 -13.30
N GLY A 158 -0.90 -7.48 -13.82
CA GLY A 158 -0.18 -6.28 -14.23
C GLY A 158 1.32 -6.56 -14.31
N ASP A 159 2.05 -5.93 -15.22
CA ASP A 159 3.50 -6.04 -15.38
C ASP A 159 4.05 -7.49 -15.36
N GLY A 160 3.36 -8.38 -16.09
CA GLY A 160 3.72 -9.79 -16.17
C GLY A 160 3.31 -10.63 -14.97
N MET A 161 2.71 -10.04 -13.94
CA MET A 161 2.14 -10.74 -12.80
C MET A 161 0.78 -11.33 -13.13
N LEU A 162 0.53 -12.53 -12.61
CA LEU A 162 -0.80 -13.13 -12.56
C LEU A 162 -0.94 -13.85 -11.22
N LEU A 163 -1.84 -13.34 -10.37
CA LEU A 163 -2.24 -14.00 -9.14
C LEU A 163 -3.66 -14.52 -9.28
N GLU A 164 -3.88 -15.76 -8.86
CA GLU A 164 -5.19 -16.36 -8.75
C GLU A 164 -5.54 -16.54 -7.28
N ALA A 165 -6.75 -16.17 -6.88
CA ALA A 165 -7.30 -16.53 -5.60
C ALA A 165 -8.73 -17.03 -5.79
N PRO A 166 -9.09 -18.16 -5.18
CA PRO A 166 -10.41 -18.80 -5.35
C PRO A 166 -11.47 -18.20 -4.41
N GLY A 167 -11.16 -17.09 -3.76
CA GLY A 167 -12.06 -16.40 -2.84
C GLY A 167 -13.30 -15.82 -3.54
N ARG A 168 -14.32 -15.50 -2.74
CA ARG A 168 -15.52 -14.79 -3.21
C ARG A 168 -15.57 -13.34 -2.76
N ASN A 169 -14.56 -12.93 -2.02
CA ASN A 169 -14.46 -11.66 -1.34
C ASN A 169 -13.12 -11.03 -1.68
N LEU A 170 -12.78 -9.96 -1.01
CA LEU A 170 -11.47 -9.35 -1.14
C LEU A 170 -10.40 -10.29 -0.61
N ASP A 171 -9.43 -10.66 -1.45
CA ASP A 171 -8.31 -11.52 -1.10
C ASP A 171 -7.04 -10.67 -0.94
N ALA A 172 -6.18 -11.04 -0.01
CA ALA A 172 -4.96 -10.29 0.26
C ALA A 172 -3.84 -10.66 -0.73
N PHE A 173 -3.03 -9.67 -1.10
CA PHE A 173 -1.84 -9.89 -1.91
C PHE A 173 -0.61 -9.22 -1.31
N VAL A 174 0.56 -9.74 -1.67
CA VAL A 174 1.85 -9.06 -1.59
C VAL A 174 2.68 -9.44 -2.81
N PHE A 175 3.35 -8.48 -3.40
CA PHE A 175 4.33 -8.75 -4.44
C PHE A 175 5.59 -7.89 -4.27
N ARG A 176 6.69 -8.37 -4.83
CA ARG A 176 7.94 -7.65 -4.93
C ARG A 176 8.21 -7.32 -6.38
N MET A 177 8.55 -6.08 -6.65
CA MET A 177 8.95 -5.59 -7.97
C MET A 177 10.32 -4.91 -7.88
N ASN A 178 11.06 -4.89 -8.99
CA ASN A 178 12.27 -4.09 -9.08
C ASN A 178 11.96 -2.63 -9.44
N PRO A 179 12.94 -1.71 -9.34
CA PRO A 179 12.71 -0.29 -9.67
C PRO A 179 12.29 -0.01 -11.13
N SER A 180 12.46 -0.97 -12.04
CA SER A 180 11.99 -0.85 -13.42
C SER A 180 10.55 -1.33 -13.65
N GLY A 181 9.85 -1.76 -12.59
CA GLY A 181 8.46 -2.19 -12.64
C GLY A 181 8.26 -3.69 -12.84
N GLU A 182 9.31 -4.49 -13.08
CA GLU A 182 9.18 -5.92 -13.27
C GLU A 182 8.86 -6.64 -11.96
N VAL A 183 7.79 -7.41 -11.92
CA VAL A 183 7.39 -8.20 -10.74
C VAL A 183 8.31 -9.43 -10.61
N ILE A 184 9.04 -9.50 -9.49
CA ILE A 184 10.00 -10.57 -9.18
C ILE A 184 9.27 -11.80 -8.65
N TRP A 185 8.35 -11.59 -7.71
CA TRP A 185 7.47 -12.63 -7.16
C TRP A 185 6.18 -12.00 -6.60
N SER A 186 5.14 -12.82 -6.48
CA SER A 186 3.87 -12.43 -5.90
C SER A 186 3.23 -13.56 -5.09
N ARG A 187 2.44 -13.20 -4.08
CA ARG A 187 1.71 -14.14 -3.21
C ARG A 187 0.30 -13.63 -2.94
N ALA A 188 -0.64 -14.57 -2.89
CA ALA A 188 -2.01 -14.33 -2.45
C ALA A 188 -2.31 -15.11 -1.17
N PHE A 189 -3.14 -14.50 -0.34
CA PHE A 189 -3.74 -15.10 0.86
C PHE A 189 -5.24 -14.89 0.79
N TRP A 190 -6.01 -15.94 1.09
CA TRP A 190 -7.47 -15.89 0.97
C TRP A 190 -8.16 -16.71 2.06
N SER A 191 -9.41 -16.36 2.29
CA SER A 191 -10.28 -17.08 3.22
C SER A 191 -11.72 -17.14 2.71
N ALA A 192 -12.68 -17.44 3.58
CA ALA A 192 -14.10 -17.35 3.26
C ALA A 192 -14.68 -15.95 3.45
N GLY A 193 -13.89 -14.98 3.92
CA GLY A 193 -14.25 -13.58 4.15
C GLY A 193 -13.31 -12.63 3.42
N ASN A 194 -13.35 -11.36 3.78
CA ASN A 194 -12.40 -10.37 3.26
C ASN A 194 -11.05 -10.53 3.96
N ASP A 195 -10.00 -10.46 3.17
CA ASP A 195 -8.61 -10.61 3.60
C ASP A 195 -7.79 -9.42 3.08
N LEU A 196 -6.91 -8.88 3.93
CA LEU A 196 -6.12 -7.69 3.63
C LEU A 196 -4.75 -7.78 4.31
N ILE A 197 -3.71 -7.37 3.62
CA ILE A 197 -2.44 -7.01 4.24
C ILE A 197 -2.40 -5.50 4.41
N HIS A 198 -2.16 -5.06 5.65
CA HIS A 198 -2.18 -3.65 6.02
C HIS A 198 -0.80 -3.06 6.27
N SER A 199 0.19 -3.89 6.53
CA SER A 199 1.53 -3.43 6.86
C SER A 199 2.59 -4.44 6.48
N LEU A 200 3.74 -3.94 6.07
CA LEU A 200 4.95 -4.66 5.69
C LEU A 200 6.13 -4.12 6.48
N ASP A 201 7.15 -4.96 6.66
CA ASP A 201 8.45 -4.54 7.21
C ASP A 201 9.54 -5.48 6.71
N GLU A 202 10.75 -4.96 6.47
CA GLU A 202 11.91 -5.76 6.10
C GLU A 202 12.72 -6.13 7.34
N GLY A 203 12.99 -7.41 7.50
CA GLY A 203 13.87 -7.90 8.56
C GLY A 203 15.35 -7.81 8.18
N PRO A 204 16.25 -7.99 9.16
CA PRO A 204 17.68 -7.72 9.01
C PRO A 204 18.43 -8.63 8.03
N ASN A 205 17.82 -9.71 7.55
CA ASN A 205 18.41 -10.60 6.54
C ASN A 205 17.54 -10.64 5.25
N GLY A 206 16.72 -9.62 5.03
CA GLY A 206 15.80 -9.54 3.88
C GLY A 206 14.55 -10.40 3.99
N GLU A 207 14.23 -10.92 5.20
CA GLU A 207 12.93 -11.53 5.45
C GLU A 207 11.85 -10.46 5.43
N ILE A 208 10.65 -10.83 5.02
CA ILE A 208 9.52 -9.93 4.96
C ILE A 208 8.54 -10.29 6.08
N TYR A 209 8.23 -9.32 6.91
CA TYR A 209 7.14 -9.42 7.89
C TYR A 209 5.91 -8.73 7.34
N LEU A 210 4.76 -9.37 7.52
CA LEU A 210 3.49 -8.82 7.09
C LEU A 210 2.43 -8.96 8.19
N GLN A 211 1.52 -8.01 8.23
CA GLN A 211 0.39 -8.00 9.15
C GLN A 211 -0.88 -7.69 8.36
N GLY A 212 -1.94 -8.42 8.69
CA GLY A 212 -3.21 -8.27 8.01
C GLY A 212 -4.40 -8.74 8.82
N THR A 213 -5.57 -8.61 8.23
CA THR A 213 -6.83 -9.18 8.72
C THR A 213 -7.32 -10.26 7.77
N PHE A 214 -8.03 -11.24 8.29
CA PHE A 214 -8.62 -12.31 7.49
C PHE A 214 -9.99 -12.70 8.01
N CYS A 215 -10.79 -13.31 7.13
CA CYS A 215 -12.15 -13.74 7.44
C CYS A 215 -13.10 -12.59 7.84
N ALA A 216 -12.81 -11.35 7.50
CA ALA A 216 -13.74 -10.26 7.75
C ALA A 216 -15.03 -10.48 6.95
N ASP A 217 -16.18 -10.20 7.57
CA ASP A 217 -17.51 -10.41 7.00
C ASP A 217 -17.85 -11.86 6.61
N ALA A 218 -17.04 -12.84 7.04
CA ALA A 218 -17.36 -14.26 6.83
C ALA A 218 -18.61 -14.66 7.62
N THR A 219 -19.54 -15.31 6.92
CA THR A 219 -20.74 -15.86 7.56
C THR A 219 -20.46 -17.28 8.06
N GLY A 220 -20.39 -17.46 9.36
CA GLY A 220 -20.23 -18.79 10.00
C GLY A 220 -18.93 -18.92 10.81
N SER A 221 -18.81 -20.01 11.54
CA SER A 221 -17.62 -20.35 12.32
C SER A 221 -16.70 -21.26 11.51
N GLY A 222 -15.38 -21.07 11.64
CA GLY A 222 -14.39 -21.99 11.08
C GLY A 222 -13.75 -21.53 9.78
N CYS A 223 -13.64 -20.22 9.58
CA CYS A 223 -12.88 -19.64 8.49
C CYS A 223 -11.36 -19.84 8.70
N ARG A 224 -10.62 -20.10 7.63
CA ARG A 224 -9.17 -20.29 7.62
C ARG A 224 -8.51 -19.38 6.62
N LEU A 225 -7.34 -18.88 6.97
CA LEU A 225 -6.43 -18.25 6.01
C LEU A 225 -5.73 -19.35 5.21
N ASN A 226 -5.70 -19.20 3.89
CA ASN A 226 -5.01 -20.09 2.96
C ASN A 226 -3.98 -19.29 2.16
N SER A 227 -3.05 -19.99 1.52
CA SER A 227 -2.06 -19.42 0.61
C SER A 227 -1.88 -20.31 -0.63
N VAL A 228 -1.28 -19.76 -1.67
CA VAL A 228 -0.93 -20.50 -2.90
C VAL A 228 -0.03 -21.72 -2.64
N GLU A 229 0.66 -21.74 -1.52
CA GLU A 229 1.52 -22.86 -1.10
C GLU A 229 0.76 -23.97 -0.34
N GLY A 230 -0.55 -23.82 -0.20
CA GLY A 230 -1.40 -24.79 0.50
C GLY A 230 -1.22 -24.78 2.03
N VAL A 231 -0.59 -23.75 2.58
CA VAL A 231 -0.45 -23.62 4.03
C VAL A 231 -1.78 -23.16 4.60
N GLU A 232 -2.44 -24.07 5.29
CA GLU A 232 -3.61 -23.72 6.06
C GLU A 232 -3.20 -23.00 7.35
N GLY A 233 -3.54 -21.75 7.45
CA GLY A 233 -3.47 -20.99 8.70
C GLY A 233 -4.42 -21.58 9.75
N PRO A 234 -4.29 -21.18 11.01
CA PRO A 234 -5.22 -21.60 12.05
C PRO A 234 -6.65 -21.12 11.74
N LEU A 235 -7.63 -21.79 12.35
CA LEU A 235 -9.02 -21.36 12.30
C LEU A 235 -9.21 -20.05 13.06
N THR A 236 -10.07 -19.18 12.53
CA THR A 236 -10.57 -18.03 13.29
C THR A 236 -11.27 -18.47 14.58
N LYS A 237 -11.22 -17.60 15.55
CA LYS A 237 -11.95 -17.75 16.82
C LYS A 237 -13.17 -16.83 16.92
N GLY A 238 -13.40 -16.00 15.93
CA GLY A 238 -14.49 -15.03 15.86
C GLY A 238 -14.83 -14.67 14.42
N GLY A 239 -15.34 -13.48 14.16
CA GLY A 239 -15.64 -12.97 12.83
C GLY A 239 -14.35 -12.64 12.05
N SER A 240 -13.73 -11.52 12.35
CA SER A 240 -12.45 -11.12 11.74
C SER A 240 -11.31 -11.33 12.72
N ASP A 241 -10.23 -11.94 12.27
CA ASP A 241 -9.00 -12.14 13.06
C ASP A 241 -7.81 -11.45 12.38
N ILE A 242 -6.77 -11.19 13.17
CA ILE A 242 -5.50 -10.64 12.68
C ILE A 242 -4.55 -11.81 12.39
N PHE A 243 -3.77 -11.70 11.33
CA PHE A 243 -2.62 -12.55 11.10
C PHE A 243 -1.32 -11.75 11.04
N ILE A 244 -0.24 -12.41 11.42
CA ILE A 244 1.13 -11.95 11.23
C ILE A 244 1.85 -13.06 10.49
N GLY A 245 2.52 -12.75 9.41
CA GLY A 245 3.28 -13.69 8.61
C GLY A 245 4.74 -13.28 8.45
N LYS A 246 5.57 -14.26 8.14
CA LYS A 246 6.94 -14.06 7.73
C LYS A 246 7.18 -14.79 6.42
N LEU A 247 7.69 -14.06 5.44
CA LEU A 247 8.19 -14.61 4.19
C LEU A 247 9.73 -14.57 4.20
N THR A 248 10.31 -15.47 3.48
CA THR A 248 11.75 -15.38 3.09
C THR A 248 11.91 -14.31 2.02
N SER A 249 13.13 -13.90 1.74
CA SER A 249 13.44 -12.87 0.73
C SER A 249 12.99 -13.22 -0.70
N ASP A 250 12.83 -14.53 -1.00
CA ASP A 250 12.28 -15.03 -2.26
C ASP A 250 10.75 -15.17 -2.28
N GLY A 251 10.09 -14.68 -1.21
CA GLY A 251 8.64 -14.66 -1.08
C GLY A 251 8.02 -15.97 -0.59
N SER A 252 8.80 -17.01 -0.26
CA SER A 252 8.26 -18.26 0.29
C SER A 252 7.75 -18.06 1.71
N LEU A 253 6.59 -18.64 2.04
CA LEU A 253 6.01 -18.51 3.38
C LEU A 253 6.82 -19.34 4.39
N ASP A 254 7.43 -18.66 5.37
CA ASP A 254 8.14 -19.32 6.47
C ASP A 254 7.17 -19.72 7.60
N TRP A 255 6.34 -18.78 8.06
CA TRP A 255 5.28 -19.06 9.03
C TRP A 255 4.18 -18.00 9.00
N VAL A 256 3.00 -18.37 9.50
CA VAL A 256 1.89 -17.47 9.81
C VAL A 256 1.37 -17.74 11.23
N LYS A 257 1.05 -16.69 11.96
CA LYS A 257 0.42 -16.72 13.28
C LYS A 257 -0.84 -15.88 13.24
N THR A 258 -1.83 -16.28 14.02
CA THR A 258 -3.08 -15.53 14.13
C THR A 258 -3.34 -15.10 15.57
N LEU A 259 -3.96 -13.94 15.68
CA LEU A 259 -4.43 -13.37 16.92
C LEU A 259 -5.92 -13.09 16.77
N GLY A 260 -6.72 -13.70 17.61
CA GLY A 260 -8.16 -13.53 17.57
C GLY A 260 -8.79 -13.88 18.91
N SER A 261 -10.00 -13.38 19.10
CA SER A 261 -10.82 -13.63 20.28
C SER A 261 -11.97 -14.55 19.92
N SER A 262 -12.38 -15.41 20.86
CA SER A 262 -13.55 -16.28 20.70
C SER A 262 -14.89 -15.58 20.96
N THR A 263 -14.86 -14.26 21.18
CA THR A 263 -16.06 -13.45 21.41
C THR A 263 -16.09 -12.33 20.36
N GLU A 264 -17.23 -12.24 19.68
CA GLU A 264 -17.58 -11.08 18.87
C GLU A 264 -17.67 -9.81 19.73
#